data_4bc2f68892dc4f6520af6f09dbc21075
#
_entry.id   4bc2f68892dc4f6520af6f09dbc21075
#
_cell.length_a   1.000
_cell.length_b   1.000
_cell.length_c   1.000
_cell.angle_alpha   90.00
_cell.angle_beta   90.00
_cell.angle_gamma   90.00
#
_symmetry.space_group_name_H-M   'P 1'
#
loop_
_entity.id
_entity.type
_entity.pdbx_description
1 polymer ?
#
loop_
_entity_poly.entity_id
_entity_poly.type
_entity_poly.pdbx_seq_one_letter_code
_entity_poly.pdbx_strand_id
1 'polypeptide(L)' 'FNKAVAANKKILPEVSQLAVALDVIQKLSTFVAEHYPQHLAAFVEILEPFGGEMEKHYG' A
#
# COMPACT_ATOMS: atom_id res chain seq x y z
N PHE A 1 -9.87 -26.15 -16.61
CA PHE A 1 -9.84 -25.75 -16.10
C PHE A 1 -9.02 -24.95 -15.46
N ASN A 2 -8.54 -24.81 -14.95
CA ASN A 2 -7.64 -24.14 -14.18
C ASN A 2 -6.84 -23.12 -14.84
N LYS A 3 -6.64 -23.16 -16.00
CA LYS A 3 -5.90 -22.15 -16.67
C LYS A 3 -6.57 -20.86 -16.69
N ALA A 4 -7.81 -20.81 -16.71
CA ALA A 4 -8.52 -19.55 -16.70
C ALA A 4 -8.18 -18.78 -15.46
N VAL A 5 -8.05 -19.48 -14.38
CA VAL A 5 -7.74 -18.82 -13.14
C VAL A 5 -6.40 -18.11 -13.20
N ALA A 6 -5.46 -18.76 -13.81
CA ALA A 6 -4.16 -18.15 -13.92
C ALA A 6 -4.21 -16.88 -14.74
N ALA A 7 -4.99 -16.89 -15.78
CA ALA A 7 -5.07 -15.71 -16.62
C ALA A 7 -5.63 -14.54 -15.84
N ASN A 8 -6.60 -14.79 -15.04
CA ASN A 8 -7.17 -13.71 -14.26
C ASN A 8 -6.14 -13.05 -13.39
N LYS A 9 -5.30 -13.83 -12.81
CA LYS A 9 -4.31 -13.23 -11.95
C LYS A 9 -3.37 -12.36 -12.67
N LYS A 10 -3.05 -12.68 -13.89
CA LYS A 10 -2.11 -11.87 -14.60
C LYS A 10 -2.61 -10.51 -14.88
N ILE A 11 -3.85 -10.37 -15.14
CA ILE A 11 -4.38 -9.08 -15.51
C ILE A 11 -4.41 -8.13 -14.37
N LEU A 12 -4.71 -8.64 -13.18
CA LEU A 12 -4.89 -7.78 -12.04
C LEU A 12 -3.62 -7.28 -11.40
N PRO A 13 -2.54 -8.04 -11.40
CA PRO A 13 -1.41 -7.72 -10.53
C PRO A 13 -0.88 -6.32 -10.65
N GLU A 14 -0.86 -5.76 -11.83
CA GLU A 14 -0.26 -4.46 -11.96
C GLU A 14 -1.02 -3.39 -11.26
N VAL A 15 -2.32 -3.38 -11.47
CA VAL A 15 -3.14 -2.41 -10.79
C VAL A 15 -3.15 -2.69 -9.32
N SER A 16 -3.13 -3.97 -8.97
CA SER A 16 -3.24 -4.35 -7.58
C SER A 16 -2.03 -3.99 -6.76
N GLN A 17 -0.87 -3.90 -7.37
CA GLN A 17 0.32 -3.66 -6.59
C GLN A 17 0.25 -2.34 -5.85
N LEU A 18 -0.08 -1.27 -6.54
CA LEU A 18 -0.19 0.00 -5.87
C LEU A 18 -1.35 0.01 -4.88
N ALA A 19 -2.46 -0.61 -5.25
CA ALA A 19 -3.61 -0.65 -4.37
C ALA A 19 -3.29 -1.42 -3.09
N VAL A 20 -2.58 -2.54 -3.22
CA VAL A 20 -2.21 -3.31 -2.06
C VAL A 20 -1.24 -2.54 -1.19
N ALA A 21 -0.29 -1.85 -1.81
CA ALA A 21 0.66 -1.07 -1.06
C ALA A 21 -0.04 0.02 -0.27
N LEU A 22 -0.99 0.71 -0.89
CA LEU A 22 -1.73 1.73 -0.19
C LEU A 22 -2.57 1.15 0.94
N ASP A 23 -3.12 -0.03 0.73
CA ASP A 23 -3.90 -0.68 1.76
C ASP A 23 -3.02 -1.01 2.97
N VAL A 24 -1.83 -1.50 2.73
CA VAL A 24 -0.90 -1.79 3.81
C VAL A 24 -0.54 -0.52 4.56
N ILE A 25 -0.29 0.56 3.83
CA ILE A 25 0.03 1.82 4.46
C ILE A 25 -1.12 2.31 5.33
N GLN A 26 -2.35 2.15 4.86
CA GLN A 26 -3.49 2.56 5.65
C GLN A 26 -3.60 1.75 6.93
N LYS A 27 -3.37 0.45 6.83
CA LYS A 27 -3.42 -0.39 8.00
C LYS A 27 -2.30 -0.03 8.97
N LEU A 28 -1.14 0.30 8.45
CA LEU A 28 -0.04 0.73 9.29
C LEU A 28 -0.38 2.05 9.98
N SER A 29 -1.01 2.97 9.26
CA SER A 29 -1.42 4.23 9.86
C SER A 29 -2.36 4.00 11.04
N THR A 30 -3.33 3.12 10.83
CA THR A 30 -4.28 2.82 11.89
C THR A 30 -3.58 2.19 13.09
N PHE A 31 -2.65 1.29 12.80
CA PHE A 31 -1.90 0.64 13.86
C PHE A 31 -1.11 1.67 14.68
N VAL A 32 -0.45 2.60 13.99
CA VAL A 32 0.30 3.63 14.69
C VAL A 32 -0.63 4.51 15.51
N ALA A 33 -1.78 4.87 14.95
CA ALA A 33 -2.70 5.72 15.66
C ALA A 33 -3.24 5.04 16.92
N GLU A 34 -3.40 3.74 16.88
CA GLU A 34 -3.96 3.02 18.03
C GLU A 34 -2.91 2.69 19.07
N HIS A 35 -1.72 2.33 18.62
CA HIS A 35 -0.71 1.83 19.55
C HIS A 35 0.39 2.83 19.85
N TYR A 36 0.66 3.74 18.93
CA TYR A 36 1.73 4.71 19.09
C TYR A 36 1.27 6.10 18.67
N PRO A 37 0.21 6.60 19.27
CA PRO A 37 -0.35 7.89 18.82
C PRO A 37 0.64 9.03 18.92
N GLN A 38 1.60 8.93 19.82
CA GLN A 38 2.57 9.98 19.96
C GLN A 38 3.51 10.08 18.77
N HIS A 39 3.56 9.04 17.94
CA HIS A 39 4.41 9.06 16.75
C HIS A 39 3.62 9.31 15.47
N LEU A 40 2.33 9.51 15.58
CA LEU A 40 1.51 9.62 14.39
C LEU A 40 1.88 10.81 13.54
N ALA A 41 2.16 11.94 14.16
CA ALA A 41 2.53 13.12 13.41
C ALA A 41 3.81 12.91 12.60
N ALA A 42 4.80 12.30 13.23
CA ALA A 42 6.04 12.00 12.54
C ALA A 42 5.81 11.00 11.41
N PHE A 43 4.94 10.04 11.65
CA PHE A 43 4.64 9.03 10.65
C PHE A 43 4.00 9.68 9.41
N VAL A 44 3.08 10.60 9.62
CA VAL A 44 2.44 11.30 8.51
C VAL A 44 3.44 12.13 7.74
N GLU A 45 4.37 12.77 8.45
CA GLU A 45 5.41 13.52 7.78
C GLU A 45 6.24 12.66 6.85
N ILE A 46 6.50 11.44 7.28
CA ILE A 46 7.27 10.51 6.46
C ILE A 46 6.45 10.05 5.28
N LEU A 47 5.16 9.89 5.46
CA LEU A 47 4.31 9.35 4.41
C LEU A 47 4.23 10.26 3.20
N GLU A 48 4.30 11.56 3.38
CA GLU A 48 4.17 12.47 2.26
C GLU A 48 5.24 12.25 1.21
N PRO A 49 6.53 12.31 1.56
CA PRO A 49 7.54 12.04 0.55
C PRO A 49 7.56 10.56 0.14
N PHE A 50 7.17 9.69 1.04
CA PHE A 50 7.15 8.27 0.71
C PHE A 50 6.08 7.95 -0.32
N GLY A 51 4.98 8.70 -0.33
CA GLY A 51 3.96 8.51 -1.34
C GLY A 51 4.53 8.74 -2.73
N GLY A 52 5.38 9.74 -2.89
CA GLY A 52 6.02 9.97 -4.16
C GLY A 52 6.93 8.82 -4.56
N GLU A 53 7.65 8.26 -3.58
CA GLU A 53 8.49 7.11 -3.86
C GLU A 53 7.68 5.91 -4.29
N MET A 54 6.52 5.70 -3.65
CA MET A 54 5.68 4.58 -4.02
C MET A 54 5.18 4.70 -5.43
N GLU A 55 4.82 5.91 -5.84
CA GLU A 55 4.36 6.10 -7.20
C GLU A 55 5.46 5.79 -8.21
N LYS A 56 6.68 6.13 -7.89
CA LYS A 56 7.78 5.80 -8.78
C LYS A 56 7.96 4.31 -8.95
N HIS A 57 7.77 3.55 -7.88
CA HIS A 57 8.04 2.13 -7.93
C HIS A 57 6.84 1.31 -8.36
N TYR A 58 5.63 1.75 -8.08
CA TYR A 58 4.43 0.98 -8.36
C TYR A 58 3.47 1.65 -9.33
N GLY A 59 3.64 2.89 -9.57
CA GLY A 59 2.80 3.62 -10.48
C GLY A 59 3.40 3.68 -11.85
#